data_a03c330c3fa459ccd425aec71aebd9aa
#
_entry.id   a03c330c3fa459ccd425aec71aebd9aa
#
_cell.length_a   1.000
_cell.length_b   1.000
_cell.length_c   1.000
_cell.angle_alpha   90.00
_cell.angle_beta   90.00
_cell.angle_gamma   90.00
#
_symmetry.space_group_name_H-M   'P 1'
#
loop_
_entity.id
_entity.type
_entity.pdbx_description
1 polymer ?
#
loop_
_entity_poly.entity_id
_entity_poly.type
_entity_poly.pdbx_seq_one_letter_code
_entity_poly.pdbx_strand_id
1 'polypeptide(L)' 'MDYREEMKQLRDFLNQQSYLYYVLDAPVIPDYEYDRLNRRLEELEAAHIMDCME' A
#
# COMPACT_ATOMS: atom_id res chain seq x y z
N MET A 1 -1.90 15.28 -8.14
CA MET A 1 -0.85 14.29 -7.85
C MET A 1 -1.01 13.10 -8.78
N ASP A 2 0.09 12.61 -9.30
CA ASP A 2 0.07 11.49 -10.22
C ASP A 2 -0.30 10.20 -9.49
N TYR A 3 -1.17 9.39 -10.08
CA TYR A 3 -1.60 8.14 -9.45
C TYR A 3 -0.42 7.19 -9.24
N ARG A 4 0.58 7.25 -10.12
CA ARG A 4 1.76 6.39 -9.97
C ARG A 4 2.53 6.73 -8.70
N GLU A 5 2.60 7.99 -8.37
CA GLU A 5 3.27 8.44 -7.17
C GLU A 5 2.48 8.03 -5.93
N GLU A 6 1.16 8.15 -5.99
CA GLU A 6 0.31 7.69 -4.89
C GLU A 6 0.46 6.19 -4.67
N MET A 7 0.47 5.42 -5.75
CA MET A 7 0.66 3.97 -5.66
C MET A 7 2.01 3.62 -5.03
N LYS A 8 3.05 4.32 -5.44
CA LYS A 8 4.38 4.07 -4.89
C LYS A 8 4.42 4.38 -3.40
N GLN A 9 3.84 5.50 -3.01
CA GLN A 9 3.81 5.88 -1.60
C GLN A 9 3.03 4.88 -0.76
N LEU A 10 1.89 4.44 -1.25
CA LEU A 10 1.10 3.43 -0.56
C LEU A 10 1.86 2.12 -0.45
N ARG A 11 2.48 1.70 -1.52
CA ARG A 11 3.25 0.45 -1.53
C ARG A 11 4.41 0.51 -0.54
N ASP A 12 5.15 1.60 -0.55
CA ASP A 12 6.27 1.78 0.35
C ASP A 12 5.81 1.80 1.81
N PHE A 13 4.71 2.51 2.07
CA PHE A 13 4.17 2.60 3.42
C PHE A 13 3.70 1.22 3.90
N LEU A 14 2.98 0.50 3.07
CA LEU A 14 2.48 -0.82 3.44
C LEU A 14 3.62 -1.81 3.66
N ASN A 15 4.66 -1.74 2.84
CA ASN A 15 5.83 -2.59 3.03
C ASN A 15 6.52 -2.28 4.35
N GLN A 16 6.62 -1.02 4.70
CA GLN A 16 7.21 -0.63 5.97
C GLN A 16 6.38 -1.13 7.15
N GLN A 17 5.06 -1.04 7.06
CA GLN A 17 4.19 -1.53 8.11
C GLN A 17 4.28 -3.05 8.25
N SER A 18 4.38 -3.76 7.15
CA SER A 18 4.59 -5.20 7.18
C SER A 18 5.88 -5.55 7.89
N TYR A 19 6.94 -4.84 7.59
CA TYR A 19 8.23 -5.05 8.23
C TYR A 19 8.12 -4.85 9.75
N LEU A 20 7.50 -3.75 10.16
CA LEU A 20 7.33 -3.46 11.58
C LEU A 20 6.51 -4.53 12.28
N TYR A 21 5.49 -5.03 11.60
CA TYR A 21 4.61 -6.03 12.18
C TYR A 21 5.32 -7.38 12.34
N TYR A 22 6.00 -7.85 11.28
CA TYR A 22 6.58 -9.19 11.28
C TYR A 22 7.96 -9.26 11.92
N VAL A 23 8.74 -8.22 11.80
CA VAL A 23 10.12 -8.25 12.31
C VAL A 23 10.21 -7.66 13.70
N LEU A 24 9.63 -6.49 13.91
CA LEU A 24 9.75 -5.78 15.18
C LEU A 24 8.56 -6.01 16.10
N ASP A 25 7.49 -6.61 15.59
CA ASP A 25 6.26 -6.83 16.35
C ASP A 25 5.74 -5.54 16.99
N ALA A 26 5.88 -4.44 16.26
CA ALA A 26 5.51 -3.12 16.75
C ALA A 26 4.76 -2.36 15.67
N PRO A 27 3.50 -2.76 15.36
CA PRO A 27 2.73 -2.08 14.33
C PRO A 27 2.40 -0.65 14.73
N VAL A 28 2.56 0.27 13.78
CA VAL A 28 2.27 1.68 14.01
C VAL A 28 0.78 1.96 13.81
N ILE A 29 0.14 1.21 12.93
CA ILE A 29 -1.28 1.40 12.63
C ILE A 29 -2.06 0.13 12.94
N PRO A 30 -3.35 0.27 13.24
CA PRO A 30 -4.19 -0.91 13.49
C PRO A 30 -4.49 -1.67 12.19
N ASP A 31 -4.90 -2.93 12.34
CA ASP A 31 -5.16 -3.81 11.21
C ASP A 31 -6.19 -3.24 10.24
N TYR A 32 -7.25 -2.62 10.76
CA TYR A 32 -8.30 -2.10 9.89
C TYR A 32 -7.77 -0.97 9.01
N GLU A 33 -6.83 -0.20 9.50
CA GLU A 33 -6.26 0.88 8.74
C GLU A 33 -5.30 0.35 7.67
N TYR A 34 -4.54 -0.67 8.01
CA TYR A 34 -3.70 -1.36 7.05
C TYR A 34 -4.54 -1.92 5.91
N ASP A 35 -5.64 -2.59 6.23
CA ASP A 35 -6.55 -3.14 5.24
C ASP A 35 -7.13 -2.05 4.35
N ARG A 36 -7.49 -0.92 4.93
CA ARG A 36 -8.05 0.20 4.17
C ARG A 36 -7.06 0.71 3.14
N LEU A 37 -5.81 0.90 3.55
CA LEU A 37 -4.77 1.38 2.66
C LEU A 37 -4.44 0.35 1.58
N ASN A 38 -4.41 -0.90 1.96
CA ASN A 38 -4.16 -1.98 1.02
C ASN A 38 -5.26 -2.03 -0.04
N ARG A 39 -6.51 -1.88 0.37
CA ARG A 39 -7.63 -1.84 -0.56
C ARG A 39 -7.53 -0.64 -1.51
N ARG A 40 -7.12 0.50 -0.98
CA ARG A 40 -6.92 1.68 -1.80
C ARG A 40 -5.88 1.42 -2.88
N LEU A 41 -4.79 0.78 -2.53
CA LEU A 41 -3.76 0.44 -3.49
C LEU A 41 -4.29 -0.53 -4.55
N GLU A 42 -5.04 -1.53 -4.13
CA GLU A 42 -5.65 -2.49 -5.06
C GLU A 42 -6.59 -1.78 -6.05
N GLU A 43 -7.37 -0.83 -5.56
CA GLU A 43 -8.28 -0.07 -6.42
C GLU A 43 -7.51 0.73 -7.46
N LEU A 44 -6.43 1.35 -7.05
CA LEU A 44 -5.59 2.12 -7.97
C LEU A 44 -4.95 1.21 -9.01
N GLU A 45 -4.46 0.07 -8.59
CA GLU A 45 -3.86 -0.88 -9.52
C GLU A 45 -4.88 -1.41 -10.51
N ALA A 46 -6.08 -1.72 -10.05
CA ALA A 46 -7.13 -2.21 -10.92
C ALA A 46 -7.58 -1.15 -11.93
N ALA A 47 -7.64 0.10 -11.48
CA ALA A 47 -8.07 1.19 -12.35
C ALA A 47 -7.02 1.51 -13.42
N HIS A 48 -5.75 1.20 -13.16
CA HIS A 48 -4.66 1.54 -14.07
C HIS A 48 -3.87 0.31 -14.50
N ILE A 49 -4.56 -0.81 -14.62
CA ILE A 49 -3.89 -2.06 -14.92
C ILE A 49 -3.18 -2.05 -16.27
N MET A 50 -3.74 -1.33 -17.23
CA MET A 50 -3.13 -1.22 -18.56
C MET A 50 -1.81 -0.45 -18.49
N ASP A 51 -1.71 0.49 -17.59
CA ASP A 51 -0.50 1.29 -17.42
C ASP A 51 0.60 0.51 -16.71
N CYS A 52 0.21 -0.49 -15.92
CA CYS A 52 1.16 -1.30 -15.17
C CYS A 52 1.72 -2.47 -15.97
N MET A 53 1.14 -2.73 -17.12
CA MET A 53 1.50 -3.88 -17.96
C MET A 53 2.45 -3.48 -19.08
N GLU A 54 3.53 -2.89 -18.78
CA GLU A 54 4.53 -2.60 -19.80
C GLU A 54 5.35 -3.81 -20.15
#